data_b89555527ee9a8bfabbc4678bdbdc21b
#
_entry.id   b89555527ee9a8bfabbc4678bdbdc21b
#
_cell.length_a   1.000
_cell.length_b   1.000
_cell.length_c   1.000
_cell.angle_alpha   90.00
_cell.angle_beta   90.00
_cell.angle_gamma   90.00
#
_symmetry.space_group_name_H-M   'P 1'
#
loop_
_entity.id
_entity.type
_entity.pdbx_description
1 polymer ?
#
loop_
_entity_poly.entity_id
_entity_poly.type
_entity_poly.pdbx_seq_one_letter_code
_entity_poly.pdbx_strand_id
1 'polypeptide(L)'
;AEDFSVVAFCFGKRLNEELGNLPIGLIGSYWGGTAIEPWMDEFTLRHEKLEEKTKALTAGWAPTANSSLYNAMIHPIINYTIAGVVWYQGEANNERHQDYGVMFDAMIRGWRNAFHHYLPFYFVQITPWSGYADKNAAYLREQQADVAATLRNTGMVVAGDLVNDLTDIHPSLKRQVGERLANMALKNSYHKEDIQPYSPMLKSFRVDGRKVIVTTTAIGKLACKDKVIRHFE
;
A
#
# COMPACT_ATOMS: atom_id res chain seq x y z
N ALA A 1 -6.70 -4.22 -23.68
CA ALA A 1 -6.37 -4.04 -22.25
C ALA A 1 -5.01 -3.35 -22.06
N GLU A 2 -4.60 -2.49 -23.00
CA GLU A 2 -3.31 -1.79 -22.94
C GLU A 2 -3.23 -0.82 -21.74
N ASP A 3 -4.36 -0.31 -21.30
CA ASP A 3 -4.46 0.64 -20.17
C ASP A 3 -4.77 0.00 -18.81
N PHE A 4 -4.77 -1.33 -18.70
CA PHE A 4 -5.05 -1.99 -17.43
C PHE A 4 -3.79 -2.10 -16.57
N SER A 5 -3.93 -1.95 -15.24
CA SER A 5 -2.81 -2.02 -14.29
C SER A 5 -2.06 -3.35 -14.39
N VAL A 6 -0.76 -3.29 -14.73
CA VAL A 6 0.13 -4.47 -14.74
C VAL A 6 0.20 -5.11 -13.35
N VAL A 7 0.22 -4.32 -12.28
CA VAL A 7 0.23 -4.84 -10.89
C VAL A 7 -1.05 -5.65 -10.63
N ALA A 8 -2.22 -5.11 -10.97
CA ALA A 8 -3.49 -5.81 -10.78
C ALA A 8 -3.59 -7.06 -11.67
N PHE A 9 -3.13 -6.99 -12.91
CA PHE A 9 -3.09 -8.16 -13.79
C PHE A 9 -2.21 -9.28 -13.22
N CYS A 10 -0.98 -8.97 -12.80
CA CYS A 10 -0.06 -9.97 -12.24
C CYS A 10 -0.58 -10.52 -10.90
N PHE A 11 -1.24 -9.70 -10.08
CA PHE A 11 -1.95 -10.13 -8.89
C PHE A 11 -3.03 -11.18 -9.23
N GLY A 12 -3.94 -10.85 -10.13
CA GLY A 12 -5.02 -11.76 -10.52
C GLY A 12 -4.52 -13.04 -11.19
N LYS A 13 -3.50 -12.93 -12.07
CA LYS A 13 -2.85 -14.08 -12.70
C LYS A 13 -2.26 -15.03 -11.67
N ARG A 14 -1.50 -14.53 -10.70
CA ARG A 14 -0.90 -15.34 -9.63
C ARG A 14 -1.96 -16.03 -8.78
N LEU A 15 -3.03 -15.33 -8.42
CA LEU A 15 -4.16 -15.94 -7.70
C LEU A 15 -4.82 -17.06 -8.52
N ASN A 16 -5.10 -16.81 -9.79
CA ASN A 16 -5.68 -17.81 -10.67
C ASN A 16 -4.85 -19.10 -10.71
N GLU A 17 -3.54 -18.97 -10.93
CA GLU A 17 -2.60 -20.11 -10.99
C GLU A 17 -2.58 -20.92 -9.68
N GLU A 18 -2.47 -20.25 -8.54
CA GLU A 18 -2.34 -20.88 -7.22
C GLU A 18 -3.67 -21.46 -6.69
N LEU A 19 -4.80 -20.98 -7.18
CA LEU A 19 -6.13 -21.44 -6.80
C LEU A 19 -6.75 -22.45 -7.80
N GLY A 20 -5.90 -23.11 -8.60
CA GLY A 20 -6.34 -24.16 -9.51
C GLY A 20 -7.13 -23.63 -10.73
N ASN A 21 -6.67 -22.52 -11.30
CA ASN A 21 -7.30 -21.83 -12.43
C ASN A 21 -8.70 -21.26 -12.12
N LEU A 22 -8.94 -20.89 -10.85
CA LEU A 22 -10.17 -20.19 -10.46
C LEU A 22 -10.24 -18.83 -11.18
N PRO A 23 -11.35 -18.51 -11.89
CA PRO A 23 -11.50 -17.21 -12.51
C PRO A 23 -11.46 -16.07 -11.49
N ILE A 24 -10.60 -15.07 -11.71
CA ILE A 24 -10.43 -13.90 -10.85
C ILE A 24 -10.95 -12.67 -11.58
N GLY A 25 -12.01 -12.07 -11.06
CA GLY A 25 -12.51 -10.77 -11.51
C GLY A 25 -11.66 -9.63 -10.92
N LEU A 26 -11.26 -8.69 -11.77
CA LEU A 26 -10.49 -7.52 -11.37
C LEU A 26 -11.27 -6.25 -11.73
N ILE A 27 -11.50 -5.38 -10.74
CA ILE A 27 -12.12 -4.06 -10.93
C ILE A 27 -11.01 -3.02 -10.77
N GLY A 28 -10.77 -2.24 -11.81
CA GLY A 28 -9.76 -1.18 -11.83
C GLY A 28 -10.38 0.17 -11.46
N SER A 29 -10.00 0.71 -10.30
CA SER A 29 -10.30 2.07 -9.87
C SER A 29 -8.98 2.75 -9.54
N TYR A 30 -8.43 3.51 -10.48
CA TYR A 30 -7.12 4.14 -10.31
C TYR A 30 -7.01 5.44 -11.09
N TRP A 31 -6.32 6.41 -10.48
CA TRP A 31 -5.93 7.67 -11.08
C TRP A 31 -4.54 8.04 -10.58
N GLY A 32 -3.53 7.95 -11.44
CA GLY A 32 -2.14 8.15 -11.06
C GLY A 32 -1.86 9.54 -10.51
N GLY A 33 -0.94 9.62 -9.53
CA GLY A 33 -0.50 10.87 -8.90
C GLY A 33 -1.51 11.56 -8.00
N THR A 34 -2.59 10.88 -7.60
CA THR A 34 -3.57 11.43 -6.68
C THR A 34 -3.20 11.21 -5.22
N ALA A 35 -3.53 12.16 -4.38
CA ALA A 35 -3.46 12.04 -2.93
C ALA A 35 -4.59 11.15 -2.40
N ILE A 36 -4.54 10.77 -1.12
CA ILE A 36 -5.54 9.88 -0.51
C ILE A 36 -6.90 10.55 -0.32
N GLU A 37 -6.95 11.84 -0.09
CA GLU A 37 -8.14 12.60 0.30
C GLU A 37 -9.29 12.52 -0.72
N PRO A 38 -9.07 12.59 -2.03
CA PRO A 38 -10.11 12.35 -3.03
C PRO A 38 -10.77 10.97 -2.98
N TRP A 39 -10.09 9.97 -2.41
CA TRP A 39 -10.57 8.59 -2.30
C TRP A 39 -11.34 8.29 -1.01
N MET A 40 -11.41 9.24 -0.07
CA MET A 40 -12.14 9.11 1.18
C MET A 40 -13.60 9.55 0.99
N ASP A 41 -14.54 8.87 1.61
CA ASP A 41 -15.94 9.31 1.61
C ASP A 41 -16.16 10.52 2.54
N GLU A 42 -17.16 11.33 2.22
CA GLU A 42 -17.45 12.56 2.95
C GLU A 42 -17.88 12.32 4.40
N PHE A 43 -18.60 11.23 4.66
CA PHE A 43 -19.02 10.87 6.01
C PHE A 43 -17.80 10.57 6.89
N THR A 44 -16.86 9.76 6.38
CA THR A 44 -15.60 9.46 7.09
C THR A 44 -14.79 10.73 7.37
N LEU A 45 -14.64 11.61 6.37
CA LEU A 45 -13.90 12.87 6.54
C LEU A 45 -14.50 13.74 7.66
N ARG A 46 -15.81 13.85 7.71
CA ARG A 46 -16.51 14.64 8.75
C ARG A 46 -16.47 13.99 10.12
N HIS A 47 -16.77 12.70 10.18
CA HIS A 47 -16.83 11.94 11.43
C HIS A 47 -15.47 11.91 12.15
N GLU A 48 -14.40 11.68 11.39
CA GLU A 48 -13.02 11.67 11.90
C GLU A 48 -12.40 13.08 12.00
N LYS A 49 -13.15 14.14 11.67
CA LYS A 49 -12.71 15.54 11.72
C LYS A 49 -11.46 15.81 10.87
N LEU A 50 -11.38 15.16 9.72
CA LEU A 50 -10.23 15.26 8.82
C LEU A 50 -10.38 16.36 7.76
N GLU A 51 -11.53 16.99 7.63
CA GLU A 51 -11.81 18.02 6.62
C GLU A 51 -10.83 19.20 6.65
N GLU A 52 -10.40 19.62 7.85
CA GLU A 52 -9.42 20.71 8.01
C GLU A 52 -8.03 20.32 7.49
N LYS A 53 -7.68 19.04 7.59
CA LYS A 53 -6.39 18.51 7.16
C LYS A 53 -6.28 18.33 5.63
N THR A 54 -7.43 18.34 4.95
CA THR A 54 -7.52 18.07 3.51
C THR A 54 -7.59 19.34 2.64
N LYS A 55 -7.62 20.53 3.23
CA LYS A 55 -7.80 21.81 2.51
C LYS A 55 -6.62 22.24 1.64
N ALA A 56 -5.46 21.63 1.73
CA ALA A 56 -4.22 22.08 1.12
C ALA A 56 -3.86 21.40 -0.21
N LEU A 57 -4.80 20.71 -0.86
CA LEU A 57 -4.52 20.02 -2.11
C LEU A 57 -4.50 20.99 -3.29
N THR A 58 -3.34 21.13 -3.92
CA THR A 58 -3.15 21.94 -5.12
C THR A 58 -2.43 21.13 -6.19
N ALA A 59 -3.17 20.42 -7.04
CA ALA A 59 -2.60 19.82 -8.23
C ALA A 59 -3.47 20.19 -9.43
N GLY A 60 -2.92 20.90 -10.40
CA GLY A 60 -3.67 21.38 -11.55
C GLY A 60 -4.05 20.31 -12.57
N TRP A 61 -3.56 19.07 -12.41
CA TRP A 61 -3.70 17.98 -13.40
C TRP A 61 -4.43 16.73 -12.86
N ALA A 62 -4.65 16.64 -11.57
CA ALA A 62 -5.33 15.50 -10.94
C ALA A 62 -6.52 15.97 -10.09
N PRO A 63 -7.55 15.14 -9.88
CA PRO A 63 -8.62 15.44 -8.95
C PRO A 63 -8.06 15.66 -7.53
N THR A 64 -8.35 16.82 -6.96
CA THR A 64 -7.89 17.24 -5.63
C THR A 64 -9.01 17.46 -4.64
N ALA A 65 -10.25 17.59 -5.12
CA ALA A 65 -11.39 17.78 -4.25
C ALA A 65 -11.65 16.53 -3.40
N ASN A 66 -11.92 16.76 -2.12
CA ASN A 66 -12.29 15.68 -1.20
C ASN A 66 -13.41 14.83 -1.78
N SER A 67 -13.31 13.52 -1.61
CA SER A 67 -14.32 12.55 -2.01
C SER A 67 -14.61 12.46 -3.52
N SER A 68 -13.92 13.24 -4.37
CA SER A 68 -14.23 13.28 -5.80
C SER A 68 -14.01 11.94 -6.49
N LEU A 69 -12.92 11.25 -6.19
CA LEU A 69 -12.61 9.92 -6.73
C LEU A 69 -13.41 8.81 -6.04
N TYR A 70 -13.67 8.96 -4.73
CA TYR A 70 -14.59 8.06 -4.06
C TYR A 70 -15.97 8.08 -4.72
N ASN A 71 -16.55 9.28 -4.91
CA ASN A 71 -17.88 9.42 -5.51
C ASN A 71 -17.94 8.93 -6.96
N ALA A 72 -16.87 9.17 -7.73
CA ALA A 72 -16.85 8.79 -9.15
C ALA A 72 -16.49 7.33 -9.41
N MET A 73 -15.65 6.70 -8.57
CA MET A 73 -15.01 5.45 -8.90
C MET A 73 -15.20 4.34 -7.86
N ILE A 74 -15.49 4.68 -6.60
CA ILE A 74 -15.70 3.69 -5.52
C ILE A 74 -17.19 3.57 -5.20
N HIS A 75 -17.88 4.67 -4.96
CA HIS A 75 -19.31 4.64 -4.64
C HIS A 75 -20.18 3.90 -5.67
N PRO A 76 -19.95 4.00 -7.00
CA PRO A 76 -20.74 3.23 -7.97
C PRO A 76 -20.61 1.71 -7.87
N ILE A 77 -19.57 1.20 -7.24
CA ILE A 77 -19.28 -0.23 -7.15
C ILE A 77 -19.50 -0.83 -5.75
N ILE A 78 -19.94 -0.05 -4.76
CA ILE A 78 -20.14 -0.55 -3.38
C ILE A 78 -21.15 -1.70 -3.26
N ASN A 79 -22.06 -1.82 -4.23
CA ASN A 79 -23.04 -2.90 -4.28
C ASN A 79 -22.51 -4.21 -4.89
N TYR A 80 -21.28 -4.21 -5.43
CA TYR A 80 -20.64 -5.43 -5.88
C TYR A 80 -20.04 -6.18 -4.70
N THR A 81 -20.25 -7.48 -4.65
CA THR A 81 -19.54 -8.35 -3.71
C THR A 81 -18.09 -8.49 -4.19
N ILE A 82 -17.15 -7.94 -3.45
CA ILE A 82 -15.71 -8.07 -3.71
C ILE A 82 -15.03 -8.87 -2.61
N ALA A 83 -13.97 -9.59 -2.97
CA ALA A 83 -13.20 -10.43 -2.04
C ALA A 83 -12.16 -9.63 -1.23
N GLY A 84 -11.77 -8.45 -1.69
CA GLY A 84 -10.79 -7.60 -1.03
C GLY A 84 -10.32 -6.45 -1.90
N VAL A 85 -9.45 -5.64 -1.35
CA VAL A 85 -8.88 -4.46 -2.01
C VAL A 85 -7.37 -4.59 -2.08
N VAL A 86 -6.78 -4.19 -3.21
CA VAL A 86 -5.35 -3.92 -3.34
C VAL A 86 -5.14 -2.44 -3.60
N TRP A 87 -4.23 -1.83 -2.83
CA TRP A 87 -4.00 -0.39 -2.84
C TRP A 87 -2.53 -0.05 -3.08
N TYR A 88 -2.26 0.87 -3.98
CA TYR A 88 -0.91 1.35 -4.25
C TYR A 88 -0.94 2.87 -4.45
N GLN A 89 -0.61 3.60 -3.39
CA GLN A 89 -0.65 5.06 -3.36
C GLN A 89 0.16 5.54 -2.14
N GLY A 90 0.54 6.81 -2.12
CA GLY A 90 1.20 7.47 -1.01
C GLY A 90 2.12 8.60 -1.47
N GLU A 91 2.66 8.51 -2.66
CA GLU A 91 3.67 9.42 -3.22
C GLU A 91 3.20 10.87 -3.21
N ALA A 92 1.95 11.14 -3.59
CA ALA A 92 1.36 12.48 -3.61
C ALA A 92 1.09 13.06 -2.21
N ASN A 93 1.15 12.24 -1.15
CA ASN A 93 1.03 12.69 0.23
C ASN A 93 2.38 12.91 0.92
N ASN A 94 3.50 12.70 0.21
CA ASN A 94 4.83 12.74 0.82
C ASN A 94 5.11 14.05 1.57
N GLU A 95 4.78 15.20 1.01
CA GLU A 95 4.98 16.51 1.67
C GLU A 95 4.04 16.75 2.85
N ARG A 96 2.96 15.99 2.96
CA ARG A 96 1.93 16.05 4.00
C ARG A 96 1.78 14.72 4.73
N HIS A 97 2.92 14.05 4.93
CA HIS A 97 2.99 12.72 5.52
C HIS A 97 2.42 12.65 6.94
N GLN A 98 2.39 13.75 7.69
CA GLN A 98 2.06 13.80 9.13
C GLN A 98 0.67 13.19 9.44
N ASP A 99 -0.29 13.37 8.54
CA ASP A 99 -1.67 12.92 8.73
C ASP A 99 -2.02 11.68 7.89
N TYR A 100 -1.07 11.16 7.10
CA TYR A 100 -1.34 10.09 6.15
C TYR A 100 -1.84 8.81 6.83
N GLY A 101 -1.22 8.38 7.91
CA GLY A 101 -1.61 7.14 8.61
C GLY A 101 -3.03 7.21 9.17
N VAL A 102 -3.40 8.35 9.75
CA VAL A 102 -4.76 8.57 10.27
C VAL A 102 -5.78 8.57 9.12
N MET A 103 -5.48 9.26 8.01
CA MET A 103 -6.35 9.27 6.84
C MET A 103 -6.47 7.89 6.20
N PHE A 104 -5.37 7.13 6.14
CA PHE A 104 -5.37 5.81 5.54
C PHE A 104 -6.16 4.79 6.38
N ASP A 105 -6.00 4.80 7.70
CA ASP A 105 -6.84 3.98 8.60
C ASP A 105 -8.31 4.34 8.45
N ALA A 106 -8.64 5.63 8.48
CA ALA A 106 -10.02 6.11 8.32
C ALA A 106 -10.63 5.73 6.97
N MET A 107 -9.87 5.87 5.87
CA MET A 107 -10.31 5.47 4.53
C MET A 107 -10.62 3.97 4.46
N ILE A 108 -9.75 3.11 4.98
CA ILE A 108 -9.98 1.66 4.99
C ILE A 108 -11.26 1.32 5.77
N ARG A 109 -11.47 1.94 6.93
CA ARG A 109 -12.68 1.74 7.73
C ARG A 109 -13.93 2.25 7.00
N GLY A 110 -13.85 3.43 6.38
CA GLY A 110 -14.93 4.03 5.59
C GLY A 110 -15.34 3.11 4.43
N TRP A 111 -14.36 2.58 3.66
CA TRP A 111 -14.68 1.65 2.58
C TRP A 111 -15.28 0.34 3.08
N ARG A 112 -14.76 -0.24 4.19
CA ARG A 112 -15.36 -1.43 4.81
C ARG A 112 -16.81 -1.20 5.22
N ASN A 113 -17.12 -0.02 5.77
CA ASN A 113 -18.48 0.36 6.11
C ASN A 113 -19.36 0.51 4.86
N ALA A 114 -18.87 1.17 3.81
CA ALA A 114 -19.59 1.38 2.57
C ALA A 114 -19.92 0.05 1.84
N PHE A 115 -18.98 -0.88 1.81
CA PHE A 115 -19.18 -2.22 1.23
C PHE A 115 -19.92 -3.18 2.18
N HIS A 116 -20.25 -2.78 3.40
CA HIS A 116 -20.86 -3.64 4.44
C HIS A 116 -20.11 -4.96 4.65
N HIS A 117 -18.81 -4.95 4.46
CA HIS A 117 -17.96 -6.13 4.55
C HIS A 117 -16.58 -5.79 5.12
N TYR A 118 -16.10 -6.63 6.05
CA TYR A 118 -14.76 -6.47 6.63
C TYR A 118 -13.66 -6.92 5.65
N LEU A 119 -13.56 -6.19 4.53
CA LEU A 119 -12.68 -6.49 3.41
C LEU A 119 -11.22 -6.64 3.84
N PRO A 120 -10.51 -7.69 3.38
CA PRO A 120 -9.06 -7.69 3.35
C PRO A 120 -8.55 -6.50 2.54
N PHE A 121 -7.55 -5.80 3.08
CA PHE A 121 -6.99 -4.63 2.45
C PHE A 121 -5.47 -4.78 2.38
N TYR A 122 -4.94 -5.08 1.20
CA TYR A 122 -3.51 -5.28 0.99
C TYR A 122 -2.94 -4.12 0.20
N PHE A 123 -1.79 -3.60 0.63
CA PHE A 123 -1.25 -2.40 0.03
C PHE A 123 0.27 -2.44 -0.14
N VAL A 124 0.75 -1.62 -1.05
CA VAL A 124 2.18 -1.46 -1.32
C VAL A 124 2.69 -0.26 -0.54
N GLN A 125 3.76 -0.45 0.20
CA GLN A 125 4.53 0.65 0.79
C GLN A 125 5.19 1.47 -0.32
N ILE A 126 5.14 2.80 -0.25
CA ILE A 126 5.81 3.63 -1.26
C ILE A 126 7.30 3.30 -1.33
N THR A 127 7.82 3.33 -2.56
CA THR A 127 9.20 2.99 -2.82
C THR A 127 10.14 4.17 -2.63
N PRO A 128 11.44 3.95 -2.39
CA PRO A 128 12.45 4.99 -2.41
C PRO A 128 12.49 5.72 -3.76
N TRP A 129 12.60 7.04 -3.71
CA TRP A 129 12.80 7.90 -4.87
C TRP A 129 13.63 9.13 -4.47
N SER A 130 14.64 9.48 -5.25
CA SER A 130 15.56 10.58 -4.94
C SER A 130 14.93 11.97 -5.01
N GLY A 131 13.75 12.11 -5.59
CA GLY A 131 12.99 13.35 -5.65
C GLY A 131 12.14 13.67 -4.43
N TYR A 132 12.07 12.78 -3.44
CA TYR A 132 11.39 13.10 -2.18
C TYR A 132 12.23 14.09 -1.35
N ALA A 133 11.55 15.10 -0.79
CA ALA A 133 12.20 16.05 0.10
C ALA A 133 12.52 15.41 1.45
N ASP A 134 13.74 15.63 1.92
CA ASP A 134 14.22 15.22 3.25
C ASP A 134 13.86 13.78 3.64
N LYS A 135 13.35 13.61 4.86
CA LYS A 135 12.94 12.32 5.44
C LYS A 135 11.44 12.01 5.28
N ASN A 136 10.70 12.83 4.55
CA ASN A 136 9.24 12.73 4.47
C ASN A 136 8.76 11.35 4.02
N ALA A 137 9.41 10.78 3.01
CA ALA A 137 9.07 9.44 2.53
C ALA A 137 9.35 8.34 3.57
N ALA A 138 10.36 8.51 4.42
CA ALA A 138 10.64 7.57 5.51
C ALA A 138 9.51 7.62 6.55
N TYR A 139 9.08 8.82 6.95
CA TYR A 139 7.95 8.99 7.87
C TYR A 139 6.64 8.45 7.28
N LEU A 140 6.37 8.68 5.98
CA LEU A 140 5.17 8.14 5.34
C LEU A 140 5.21 6.61 5.30
N ARG A 141 6.36 6.01 4.98
CA ARG A 141 6.54 4.54 5.02
C ARG A 141 6.33 3.97 6.43
N GLU A 142 6.77 4.68 7.46
CA GLU A 142 6.52 4.31 8.86
C GLU A 142 5.02 4.28 9.15
N GLN A 143 4.28 5.32 8.79
CA GLN A 143 2.82 5.35 8.97
C GLN A 143 2.10 4.25 8.19
N GLN A 144 2.55 3.92 6.96
CA GLN A 144 2.02 2.76 6.24
C GLN A 144 2.28 1.45 7.01
N ALA A 145 3.46 1.30 7.60
CA ALA A 145 3.78 0.13 8.41
C ALA A 145 2.94 0.07 9.70
N ASP A 146 2.71 1.20 10.36
CA ASP A 146 1.86 1.31 11.55
C ASP A 146 0.41 0.91 11.26
N VAL A 147 -0.15 1.36 10.14
CA VAL A 147 -1.49 0.93 9.71
C VAL A 147 -1.55 -0.59 9.49
N ALA A 148 -0.53 -1.18 8.85
CA ALA A 148 -0.46 -2.63 8.69
C ALA A 148 -0.34 -3.39 10.01
N ALA A 149 0.35 -2.81 11.00
CA ALA A 149 0.56 -3.43 12.31
C ALA A 149 -0.66 -3.33 13.24
N THR A 150 -1.42 -2.25 13.12
CA THR A 150 -2.52 -1.93 14.07
C THR A 150 -3.90 -2.25 13.54
N LEU A 151 -4.13 -2.11 12.24
CA LEU A 151 -5.44 -2.34 11.64
C LEU A 151 -5.57 -3.81 11.19
N ARG A 152 -6.51 -4.53 11.79
CA ARG A 152 -6.75 -5.95 11.46
C ARG A 152 -7.21 -6.13 10.01
N ASN A 153 -6.89 -7.30 9.47
CA ASN A 153 -7.22 -7.69 8.10
C ASN A 153 -6.64 -6.74 7.05
N THR A 154 -5.42 -6.27 7.33
CA THR A 154 -4.56 -5.53 6.40
C THR A 154 -3.25 -6.25 6.22
N GLY A 155 -2.54 -5.92 5.15
CA GLY A 155 -1.19 -6.42 4.92
C GLY A 155 -0.42 -5.49 4.00
N MET A 156 0.86 -5.27 4.33
CA MET A 156 1.74 -4.39 3.57
C MET A 156 2.79 -5.18 2.80
N VAL A 157 2.93 -4.86 1.54
CA VAL A 157 4.00 -5.35 0.67
C VAL A 157 5.10 -4.30 0.60
N VAL A 158 6.31 -4.68 0.98
CA VAL A 158 7.50 -3.85 0.78
C VAL A 158 8.04 -4.07 -0.63
N ALA A 159 8.35 -3.00 -1.34
CA ALA A 159 8.84 -3.04 -2.72
C ALA A 159 10.13 -2.22 -2.93
N GLY A 160 10.80 -1.78 -1.86
CA GLY A 160 12.03 -0.98 -1.95
C GLY A 160 13.20 -1.72 -2.63
N ASP A 161 13.27 -3.04 -2.46
CA ASP A 161 14.27 -3.91 -3.13
C ASP A 161 13.98 -4.14 -4.64
N LEU A 162 12.83 -3.69 -5.12
CA LEU A 162 12.43 -3.77 -6.54
C LEU A 162 12.74 -2.46 -7.30
N VAL A 163 13.35 -1.48 -6.66
CA VAL A 163 13.76 -0.23 -7.28
C VAL A 163 15.15 -0.40 -7.90
N ASN A 164 15.21 -0.29 -9.21
CA ASN A 164 16.48 -0.35 -9.96
C ASN A 164 17.06 1.05 -10.24
N ASP A 165 16.20 2.05 -10.28
CA ASP A 165 16.57 3.44 -10.55
C ASP A 165 15.85 4.36 -9.54
N LEU A 166 16.62 4.99 -8.68
CA LEU A 166 16.10 5.94 -7.68
C LEU A 166 15.64 7.27 -8.29
N THR A 167 15.96 7.56 -9.54
CA THR A 167 15.52 8.77 -10.22
C THR A 167 14.12 8.61 -10.85
N ASP A 168 13.63 7.38 -10.99
CA ASP A 168 12.27 7.07 -11.46
C ASP A 168 11.34 6.76 -10.27
N ILE A 169 10.33 7.60 -10.07
CA ILE A 169 9.28 7.36 -9.06
C ILE A 169 8.42 6.12 -9.36
N HIS A 170 8.49 5.59 -10.59
CA HIS A 170 7.71 4.46 -11.07
C HIS A 170 8.57 3.19 -11.21
N PRO A 171 8.78 2.39 -10.16
CA PRO A 171 9.58 1.17 -10.25
C PRO A 171 9.10 0.26 -11.38
N SER A 172 10.01 -0.19 -12.23
CA SER A 172 9.69 -0.97 -13.43
C SER A 172 9.26 -2.42 -13.13
N LEU A 173 9.67 -2.97 -11.99
CA LEU A 173 9.41 -4.37 -11.60
C LEU A 173 7.97 -4.59 -11.08
N LYS A 174 6.97 -4.13 -11.84
CA LYS A 174 5.53 -4.17 -11.48
C LYS A 174 4.98 -5.58 -11.33
N ARG A 175 5.52 -6.53 -12.08
CA ARG A 175 5.14 -7.95 -11.98
C ARG A 175 5.39 -8.47 -10.56
N GLN A 176 6.58 -8.26 -10.03
CA GLN A 176 6.96 -8.72 -8.69
C GLN A 176 6.11 -8.08 -7.59
N VAL A 177 5.72 -6.80 -7.77
CA VAL A 177 4.79 -6.13 -6.85
C VAL A 177 3.44 -6.83 -6.85
N GLY A 178 2.87 -7.13 -8.03
CA GLY A 178 1.60 -7.86 -8.15
C GLY A 178 1.67 -9.26 -7.55
N GLU A 179 2.76 -10.00 -7.79
CA GLU A 179 2.98 -11.34 -7.22
C GLU A 179 3.10 -11.30 -5.68
N ARG A 180 3.75 -10.28 -5.10
CA ARG A 180 3.82 -10.10 -3.63
C ARG A 180 2.46 -9.80 -3.02
N LEU A 181 1.65 -8.95 -3.66
CA LEU A 181 0.27 -8.70 -3.24
C LEU A 181 -0.58 -9.98 -3.30
N ALA A 182 -0.43 -10.78 -4.36
CA ALA A 182 -1.12 -12.05 -4.48
C ALA A 182 -0.68 -13.05 -3.39
N ASN A 183 0.62 -13.14 -3.10
CA ASN A 183 1.12 -13.98 -2.02
C ASN A 183 0.55 -13.55 -0.66
N MET A 184 0.38 -12.24 -0.42
CA MET A 184 -0.28 -11.72 0.79
C MET A 184 -1.73 -12.20 0.88
N ALA A 185 -2.49 -12.12 -0.21
CA ALA A 185 -3.86 -12.61 -0.27
C ALA A 185 -3.93 -14.13 -0.12
N LEU A 186 -3.07 -14.88 -0.82
CA LEU A 186 -3.00 -16.34 -0.74
C LEU A 186 -2.77 -16.82 0.69
N LYS A 187 -1.85 -16.18 1.42
CA LYS A 187 -1.58 -16.52 2.83
C LYS A 187 -2.74 -16.16 3.73
N ASN A 188 -3.20 -14.91 3.67
CA ASN A 188 -4.10 -14.36 4.70
C ASN A 188 -5.58 -14.60 4.41
N SER A 189 -5.99 -14.60 3.13
CA SER A 189 -7.38 -14.78 2.73
C SER A 189 -7.70 -16.21 2.26
N TYR A 190 -6.74 -16.87 1.62
CA TYR A 190 -6.92 -18.23 1.07
C TYR A 190 -6.19 -19.32 1.86
N HIS A 191 -5.53 -18.94 2.97
CA HIS A 191 -4.90 -19.87 3.94
C HIS A 191 -3.87 -20.84 3.32
N LYS A 192 -3.12 -20.41 2.32
CA LYS A 192 -2.00 -21.15 1.73
C LYS A 192 -0.80 -21.10 2.69
N GLU A 193 -0.61 -22.15 3.47
CA GLU A 193 0.38 -22.19 4.55
C GLU A 193 1.84 -22.23 4.07
N ASP A 194 2.09 -22.73 2.88
CA ASP A 194 3.40 -22.82 2.23
C ASP A 194 3.92 -21.48 1.68
N ILE A 195 3.08 -20.46 1.64
CA ILE A 195 3.45 -19.13 1.14
C ILE A 195 3.91 -18.21 2.29
N GLN A 196 5.06 -17.58 2.10
CA GLN A 196 5.63 -16.57 3.01
C GLN A 196 5.64 -15.18 2.34
N PRO A 197 4.63 -14.35 2.57
CA PRO A 197 4.51 -13.05 1.92
C PRO A 197 5.21 -11.92 2.69
N TYR A 198 5.62 -12.16 3.93
CA TYR A 198 6.08 -11.11 4.82
C TYR A 198 7.57 -10.82 4.65
N SER A 199 7.91 -9.55 4.50
CA SER A 199 9.27 -9.08 4.64
C SER A 199 9.68 -9.01 6.10
N PRO A 200 10.98 -9.14 6.43
CA PRO A 200 11.47 -8.88 7.77
C PRO A 200 11.16 -7.43 8.19
N MET A 201 10.49 -7.26 9.32
CA MET A 201 10.20 -5.95 9.90
C MET A 201 11.15 -5.66 11.06
N LEU A 202 11.45 -4.40 11.32
CA LEU A 202 12.21 -3.97 12.49
C LEU A 202 11.46 -4.39 13.76
N LYS A 203 12.12 -5.14 14.65
CA LYS A 203 11.62 -5.48 15.98
C LYS A 203 12.20 -4.57 17.05
N SER A 204 13.50 -4.34 17.00
CA SER A 204 14.21 -3.45 17.89
C SER A 204 15.58 -3.10 17.32
N PHE A 205 16.17 -2.05 17.85
CA PHE A 205 17.59 -1.75 17.60
C PHE A 205 18.28 -1.31 18.89
N ARG A 206 19.59 -1.44 18.92
CA ARG A 206 20.45 -0.87 19.97
C ARG A 206 21.74 -0.36 19.36
N VAL A 207 22.27 0.68 19.96
CA VAL A 207 23.59 1.23 19.62
C VAL A 207 24.62 0.62 20.55
N ASP A 208 25.72 0.12 20.00
CA ASP A 208 26.84 -0.48 20.71
C ASP A 208 28.15 0.14 20.17
N GLY A 209 28.63 1.18 20.82
CA GLY A 209 29.74 1.99 20.36
C GLY A 209 29.44 2.60 18.98
N ARG A 210 30.16 2.16 17.94
CA ARG A 210 30.01 2.62 16.55
C ARG A 210 29.13 1.69 15.69
N LYS A 211 28.48 0.72 16.31
CA LYS A 211 27.61 -0.26 15.62
C LYS A 211 26.16 -0.07 16.01
N VAL A 212 25.27 -0.24 15.04
CA VAL A 212 23.84 -0.38 15.27
C VAL A 212 23.49 -1.86 15.09
N ILE A 213 22.94 -2.48 16.13
CA ILE A 213 22.47 -3.85 16.10
C ILE A 213 20.97 -3.84 15.90
N VAL A 214 20.52 -4.36 14.77
CA VAL A 214 19.11 -4.42 14.36
C VAL A 214 18.59 -5.83 14.57
N THR A 215 17.46 -5.96 15.26
CA THR A 215 16.71 -7.21 15.40
C THR A 215 15.45 -7.12 14.56
N THR A 216 15.15 -8.16 13.80
CA THR A 216 13.99 -8.22 12.90
C THR A 216 12.98 -9.28 13.35
N THR A 217 11.78 -9.23 12.77
CA THR A 217 10.74 -10.25 12.95
C THR A 217 10.99 -11.53 12.14
N ALA A 218 12.06 -11.58 11.34
CA ALA A 218 12.37 -12.74 10.50
C ALA A 218 12.62 -14.00 11.36
N ILE A 219 12.04 -15.10 10.92
CA ILE A 219 12.31 -16.43 11.47
C ILE A 219 13.35 -17.08 10.55
N GLY A 220 14.57 -17.27 11.04
CA GLY A 220 15.67 -17.87 10.28
C GLY A 220 16.76 -16.88 9.89
N LYS A 221 17.58 -17.26 8.90
CA LYS A 221 18.68 -16.43 8.41
C LYS A 221 18.18 -15.34 7.46
N LEU A 222 18.56 -14.10 7.72
CA LEU A 222 18.44 -13.03 6.73
C LEU A 222 19.38 -13.35 5.56
N ALA A 223 18.84 -13.28 4.35
CA ALA A 223 19.60 -13.38 3.13
C ALA A 223 19.51 -12.07 2.36
N CYS A 224 20.63 -11.60 1.84
CA CYS A 224 20.69 -10.48 0.94
C CYS A 224 21.24 -10.96 -0.40
N LYS A 225 20.57 -10.67 -1.49
CA LYS A 225 20.94 -11.11 -2.84
C LYS A 225 22.37 -10.72 -3.20
N ASP A 226 22.81 -9.53 -2.81
CA ASP A 226 24.12 -8.99 -3.15
C ASP A 226 25.15 -9.09 -2.00
N LYS A 227 24.81 -9.80 -0.91
CA LYS A 227 25.61 -9.84 0.34
C LYS A 227 25.85 -8.46 0.99
N VAL A 228 25.19 -7.43 0.52
CA VAL A 228 25.27 -6.06 1.01
C VAL A 228 23.84 -5.58 1.31
N ILE A 229 23.61 -5.17 2.55
CA ILE A 229 22.35 -4.51 2.93
C ILE A 229 22.47 -3.05 2.51
N ARG A 230 21.58 -2.61 1.64
CA ARG A 230 21.54 -1.24 1.09
C ARG A 230 20.47 -0.41 1.79
N HIS A 231 20.50 0.91 1.56
CA HIS A 231 19.49 1.87 2.06
C HIS A 231 19.43 2.01 3.59
N PHE A 232 20.57 1.89 4.26
CA PHE A 232 20.76 2.43 5.60
C PHE A 232 21.36 3.83 5.45
N GLU A 233 20.62 4.84 5.86
CA GLU A 233 21.04 6.24 5.93
C GLU A 233 21.20 6.69 7.39
#